data_b02d8ee40649841e99b7ecd05e15d807
#
_entry.id   b02d8ee40649841e99b7ecd05e15d807
#
_cell.length_a   1.000
_cell.length_b   1.000
_cell.length_c   1.000
_cell.angle_alpha   90.00
_cell.angle_beta   90.00
_cell.angle_gamma   90.00
#
_symmetry.space_group_name_H-M   'P 1'
#
loop_
_entity.id
_entity.type
_entity.pdbx_description
1 polymer ?
#
loop_
_entity_poly.entity_id
_entity_poly.type
_entity_poly.pdbx_seq_one_letter_code
_entity_poly.pdbx_strand_id
1 'polypeptide(L)'
;FATMLLSLPLWAQNGKDHNFDVAKSMDVFNAIYKNLDFMYVDTLNATDVVGTAINAMLDSLDPYTTYYPEDKQAEYKEMMTGKYAGVGAVISYNFKLKRVVINEPYEGMPAAEAGLRKGDIILSIDGEDMTKQTNQYVSDHLRGDAGTTLELKVLRPTTGKKLTMKITRKAIQMPYLPYYGLQPGNIGYINYTQFIDGSSKDFRRAFLDLKQKGAKKLIIDLRSNGGGNVQDAISILNMFLPKGKTLLTMKGKIKSANQTFATTVEPIDTVMPIVVMVNGQTASASEITSGALQDFDRAVVLGTRTYGKGLVQVPNVPLPYNGKLKLTTAKYYIPSGRCIQAINYKHSKGGYTEHVPDSLTHIFHTAAGREVRDGGGIKPDVVVEADSLPNIALYLERVDTTSVLLNYEVEYLKNHPTVAKPSEFEFTDADYALLKKHIIESGFTYD
;
A
#
# COMPACT_ATOMS: atom_id res chain seq x y z
N PHE A 1 61.52 -45.81 23.88
CA PHE A 1 60.66 -44.65 23.75
C PHE A 1 59.71 -44.86 22.55
N ALA A 2 58.51 -45.27 22.82
CA ALA A 2 57.47 -45.44 21.81
C ALA A 2 56.66 -44.15 21.72
N THR A 3 56.72 -43.45 20.59
CA THR A 3 55.92 -42.29 20.26
C THR A 3 54.55 -42.76 19.76
N MET A 4 53.56 -42.62 20.59
CA MET A 4 52.12 -42.85 20.27
C MET A 4 51.63 -41.68 19.44
N LEU A 5 51.49 -41.84 18.13
CA LEU A 5 50.79 -40.92 17.23
C LEU A 5 49.26 -41.06 17.47
N LEU A 6 48.69 -40.11 18.18
CA LEU A 6 47.25 -39.92 18.28
C LEU A 6 46.73 -39.41 16.92
N SER A 7 46.13 -40.30 16.13
CA SER A 7 45.32 -39.93 14.96
C SER A 7 44.00 -39.37 15.45
N LEU A 8 43.87 -38.04 15.42
CA LEU A 8 42.59 -37.37 15.52
C LEU A 8 41.80 -37.69 14.24
N PRO A 9 40.52 -38.13 14.33
CA PRO A 9 39.72 -38.28 13.15
C PRO A 9 39.42 -36.88 12.59
N LEU A 10 39.94 -36.59 11.40
CA LEU A 10 39.44 -35.50 10.57
C LEU A 10 37.98 -35.82 10.23
N TRP A 11 37.05 -35.19 10.92
CA TRP A 11 35.70 -35.08 10.46
C TRP A 11 35.75 -34.20 9.22
N ALA A 12 35.82 -34.81 8.03
CA ALA A 12 35.55 -34.11 6.78
C ALA A 12 34.10 -33.60 6.84
N GLN A 13 33.92 -32.36 7.20
CA GLN A 13 32.68 -31.65 6.98
C GLN A 13 32.49 -31.57 5.46
N ASN A 14 31.59 -32.39 4.94
CA ASN A 14 31.00 -32.25 3.60
C ASN A 14 30.08 -31.01 3.54
N GLY A 15 30.55 -29.86 4.00
CA GLY A 15 29.96 -28.56 3.71
C GLY A 15 30.68 -27.99 2.51
N LYS A 16 30.02 -27.87 1.36
CA LYS A 16 30.48 -26.96 0.32
C LYS A 16 30.85 -25.66 1.00
N ASP A 17 32.08 -25.19 0.76
CA ASP A 17 32.51 -23.92 1.33
C ASP A 17 31.62 -22.80 0.70
N HIS A 18 30.64 -22.36 1.45
CA HIS A 18 29.69 -21.31 1.02
C HIS A 18 30.44 -20.06 0.53
N ASN A 19 31.55 -19.71 1.17
CA ASN A 19 32.33 -18.54 0.78
C ASN A 19 33.00 -18.74 -0.58
N PHE A 20 33.44 -19.95 -0.88
CA PHE A 20 33.97 -20.30 -2.19
C PHE A 20 32.89 -20.23 -3.27
N ASP A 21 31.70 -20.78 -3.00
CA ASP A 21 30.58 -20.71 -3.96
C ASP A 21 30.16 -19.27 -4.24
N VAL A 22 30.15 -18.40 -3.23
CA VAL A 22 29.87 -16.97 -3.38
C VAL A 22 30.94 -16.30 -4.24
N ALA A 23 32.22 -16.49 -3.94
CA ALA A 23 33.32 -15.89 -4.70
C ALA A 23 33.30 -16.34 -6.17
N LYS A 24 33.18 -17.66 -6.39
CA LYS A 24 33.08 -18.25 -7.74
C LYS A 24 31.89 -17.66 -8.54
N SER A 25 30.73 -17.49 -7.92
CA SER A 25 29.55 -16.94 -8.57
C SER A 25 29.76 -15.48 -8.97
N MET A 26 30.41 -14.69 -8.13
CA MET A 26 30.75 -13.29 -8.44
C MET A 26 31.78 -13.19 -9.56
N ASP A 27 32.80 -14.07 -9.59
CA ASP A 27 33.79 -14.11 -10.67
C ASP A 27 33.14 -14.43 -12.02
N VAL A 28 32.25 -15.43 -12.04
CA VAL A 28 31.48 -15.80 -13.26
C VAL A 28 30.60 -14.63 -13.71
N PHE A 29 29.87 -13.98 -12.80
CA PHE A 29 29.03 -12.82 -13.12
C PHE A 29 29.86 -11.68 -13.73
N ASN A 30 30.98 -11.33 -13.12
CA ASN A 30 31.88 -10.30 -13.62
C ASN A 30 32.47 -10.65 -14.99
N ALA A 31 32.85 -11.91 -15.21
CA ALA A 31 33.35 -12.37 -16.50
C ALA A 31 32.28 -12.27 -17.61
N ILE A 32 31.04 -12.69 -17.32
CA ILE A 32 29.93 -12.59 -18.25
C ILE A 32 29.69 -11.12 -18.62
N TYR A 33 29.57 -10.23 -17.60
CA TYR A 33 29.32 -8.82 -17.85
C TYR A 33 30.40 -8.14 -18.70
N LYS A 34 31.68 -8.40 -18.39
CA LYS A 34 32.81 -7.88 -19.19
C LYS A 34 32.79 -8.35 -20.65
N ASN A 35 32.46 -9.63 -20.88
CA ASN A 35 32.35 -10.14 -22.25
C ASN A 35 31.13 -9.57 -23.00
N LEU A 36 30.02 -9.35 -22.31
CA LEU A 36 28.85 -8.65 -22.90
C LEU A 36 29.21 -7.23 -23.31
N ASP A 37 29.82 -6.45 -22.42
CA ASP A 37 30.20 -5.08 -22.69
C ASP A 37 31.21 -4.96 -23.85
N PHE A 38 32.14 -5.93 -23.94
CA PHE A 38 33.22 -5.91 -24.94
C PHE A 38 32.83 -6.51 -26.30
N MET A 39 31.98 -7.56 -26.34
CA MET A 39 31.75 -8.36 -27.55
C MET A 39 30.32 -8.35 -28.07
N TYR A 40 29.35 -7.81 -27.34
CA TYR A 40 27.97 -7.81 -27.81
C TYR A 40 27.82 -6.92 -29.03
N VAL A 41 26.94 -7.34 -29.97
CA VAL A 41 26.80 -6.72 -31.31
C VAL A 41 26.40 -5.23 -31.23
N ASP A 42 25.59 -4.86 -30.26
CA ASP A 42 25.15 -3.48 -30.06
C ASP A 42 25.78 -2.87 -28.80
N THR A 43 25.88 -1.53 -28.75
CA THR A 43 26.32 -0.82 -27.57
C THR A 43 25.33 -0.98 -26.44
N LEU A 44 25.76 -1.50 -25.29
CA LEU A 44 24.93 -1.72 -24.12
C LEU A 44 24.92 -0.51 -23.18
N ASN A 45 23.76 -0.19 -22.61
CA ASN A 45 23.68 0.67 -21.45
C ASN A 45 24.02 -0.13 -20.20
N ALA A 46 25.15 0.15 -19.57
CA ALA A 46 25.65 -0.57 -18.40
C ALA A 46 24.64 -0.57 -17.25
N THR A 47 24.03 0.58 -16.98
CA THR A 47 23.05 0.73 -15.88
C THR A 47 21.80 -0.11 -16.10
N ASP A 48 21.28 -0.14 -17.32
CA ASP A 48 20.06 -0.89 -17.65
C ASP A 48 20.28 -2.40 -17.59
N VAL A 49 21.42 -2.87 -18.14
CA VAL A 49 21.75 -4.31 -18.14
C VAL A 49 21.98 -4.83 -16.72
N VAL A 50 22.78 -4.10 -15.93
CA VAL A 50 23.05 -4.50 -14.53
C VAL A 50 21.80 -4.34 -13.67
N GLY A 51 21.01 -3.27 -13.87
CA GLY A 51 19.73 -3.06 -13.18
C GLY A 51 18.75 -4.20 -13.45
N THR A 52 18.65 -4.66 -14.70
CA THR A 52 17.81 -5.82 -15.07
C THR A 52 18.27 -7.09 -14.34
N ALA A 53 19.59 -7.36 -14.31
CA ALA A 53 20.14 -8.52 -13.62
C ALA A 53 19.89 -8.47 -12.11
N ILE A 54 20.07 -7.30 -11.47
CA ILE A 54 19.79 -7.08 -10.05
C ILE A 54 18.30 -7.35 -9.76
N ASN A 55 17.38 -6.76 -10.53
CA ASN A 55 15.96 -6.94 -10.32
C ASN A 55 15.55 -8.41 -10.47
N ALA A 56 16.01 -9.11 -11.49
CA ALA A 56 15.76 -10.54 -11.69
C ALA A 56 16.26 -11.40 -10.51
N MET A 57 17.43 -11.07 -9.96
CA MET A 57 17.98 -11.73 -8.76
C MET A 57 17.09 -11.47 -7.54
N LEU A 58 16.67 -10.24 -7.31
CA LEU A 58 15.84 -9.88 -6.15
C LEU A 58 14.45 -10.49 -6.25
N ASP A 59 13.81 -10.46 -7.41
CA ASP A 59 12.50 -11.04 -7.68
C ASP A 59 12.48 -12.56 -7.44
N SER A 60 13.64 -13.23 -7.58
CA SER A 60 13.75 -14.66 -7.25
C SER A 60 13.67 -14.96 -5.76
N LEU A 61 13.84 -13.96 -4.89
CA LEU A 61 13.84 -14.12 -3.44
C LEU A 61 12.45 -13.88 -2.85
N ASP A 62 11.89 -12.70 -3.07
CA ASP A 62 10.58 -12.27 -2.59
C ASP A 62 10.13 -11.00 -3.33
N PRO A 63 8.82 -10.64 -3.32
CA PRO A 63 8.32 -9.46 -4.04
C PRO A 63 8.56 -8.13 -3.30
N TYR A 64 9.25 -8.11 -2.16
CA TYR A 64 9.39 -6.93 -1.30
C TYR A 64 10.82 -6.39 -1.25
N THR A 65 11.80 -7.24 -1.53
CA THR A 65 13.21 -6.84 -1.62
C THR A 65 13.45 -6.06 -2.90
N THR A 66 13.85 -4.77 -2.76
CA THR A 66 13.86 -3.83 -3.89
C THR A 66 15.14 -3.01 -3.89
N TYR A 67 15.77 -2.87 -5.05
CA TYR A 67 16.89 -1.97 -5.29
C TYR A 67 16.41 -0.61 -5.80
N TYR A 68 16.91 0.46 -5.21
CA TYR A 68 16.70 1.84 -5.62
C TYR A 68 18.04 2.44 -6.05
N PRO A 69 18.31 2.59 -7.34
CA PRO A 69 19.50 3.27 -7.83
C PRO A 69 19.49 4.77 -7.50
N GLU A 70 20.58 5.47 -7.79
CA GLU A 70 20.74 6.87 -7.45
C GLU A 70 19.67 7.80 -8.06
N ASP A 71 19.25 7.53 -9.27
CA ASP A 71 18.20 8.27 -9.99
C ASP A 71 16.77 8.01 -9.45
N LYS A 72 16.57 6.96 -8.63
CA LYS A 72 15.29 6.59 -8.00
C LYS A 72 15.16 7.04 -6.54
N GLN A 73 15.97 7.97 -6.08
CA GLN A 73 15.93 8.45 -4.69
C GLN A 73 14.62 9.16 -4.33
N ALA A 74 13.97 9.80 -5.29
CA ALA A 74 12.66 10.42 -5.07
C ALA A 74 11.58 9.37 -4.75
N GLU A 75 11.54 8.27 -5.52
CA GLU A 75 10.62 7.15 -5.30
C GLU A 75 10.88 6.48 -3.93
N TYR A 76 12.16 6.27 -3.60
CA TYR A 76 12.55 5.75 -2.30
C TYR A 76 12.06 6.65 -1.14
N LYS A 77 12.25 7.96 -1.25
CA LYS A 77 11.82 8.94 -0.25
C LYS A 77 10.29 8.96 -0.10
N GLU A 78 9.56 8.90 -1.22
CA GLU A 78 8.10 8.82 -1.23
C GLU A 78 7.63 7.54 -0.51
N MET A 79 8.21 6.39 -0.85
CA MET A 79 7.90 5.11 -0.19
C MET A 79 8.14 5.17 1.32
N MET A 80 9.21 5.83 1.77
CA MET A 80 9.57 5.92 3.19
C MET A 80 8.69 6.88 3.98
N THR A 81 8.30 7.98 3.37
CA THR A 81 7.63 9.09 4.09
C THR A 81 6.13 9.18 3.83
N GLY A 82 5.62 8.49 2.80
CA GLY A 82 4.25 8.67 2.30
C GLY A 82 4.02 10.08 1.73
N LYS A 83 5.09 10.86 1.51
CA LYS A 83 5.04 12.23 1.01
C LYS A 83 5.66 12.31 -0.36
N TYR A 84 4.96 12.93 -1.28
CA TYR A 84 5.50 13.35 -2.56
C TYR A 84 5.30 14.86 -2.73
N ALA A 85 6.03 15.48 -3.61
CA ALA A 85 5.79 16.88 -3.93
C ALA A 85 5.15 16.99 -5.32
N GLY A 86 4.08 17.78 -5.40
CA GLY A 86 3.28 17.91 -6.61
C GLY A 86 2.10 18.86 -6.44
N VAL A 87 1.07 18.68 -7.28
CA VAL A 87 -0.10 19.54 -7.32
C VAL A 87 -1.26 19.05 -6.43
N GLY A 88 -1.31 17.78 -6.05
CA GLY A 88 -2.38 17.21 -5.19
C GLY A 88 -3.69 17.01 -5.92
N ALA A 89 -3.68 16.13 -6.93
CA ALA A 89 -4.88 15.70 -7.63
C ALA A 89 -4.75 14.24 -8.06
N VAL A 90 -5.87 13.53 -8.10
CA VAL A 90 -6.01 12.27 -8.81
C VAL A 90 -6.22 12.57 -10.28
N ILE A 91 -5.50 11.90 -11.14
CA ILE A 91 -5.60 12.03 -12.59
C ILE A 91 -5.91 10.67 -13.23
N SER A 92 -6.59 10.67 -14.35
CA SER A 92 -6.86 9.46 -15.12
C SER A 92 -6.75 9.71 -16.62
N TYR A 93 -6.28 8.69 -17.36
CA TYR A 93 -6.22 8.78 -18.81
C TYR A 93 -7.59 8.52 -19.42
N ASN A 94 -8.05 9.41 -20.29
CA ASN A 94 -9.29 9.25 -21.06
C ASN A 94 -8.95 8.78 -22.46
N PHE A 95 -9.25 7.52 -22.78
CA PHE A 95 -8.92 6.90 -24.08
C PHE A 95 -9.65 7.54 -25.27
N LYS A 96 -10.86 8.02 -25.07
CA LYS A 96 -11.65 8.70 -26.12
C LYS A 96 -11.04 10.05 -26.48
N LEU A 97 -10.62 10.81 -25.48
CA LEU A 97 -9.98 12.12 -25.64
C LEU A 97 -8.49 11.99 -25.98
N LYS A 98 -7.87 10.83 -25.71
CA LYS A 98 -6.41 10.58 -25.78
C LYS A 98 -5.63 11.61 -24.94
N ARG A 99 -6.16 11.95 -23.74
CA ARG A 99 -5.63 12.93 -22.81
C ARG A 99 -5.88 12.51 -21.38
N VAL A 100 -5.05 13.03 -20.51
CA VAL A 100 -5.23 12.88 -19.06
C VAL A 100 -6.22 13.95 -18.59
N VAL A 101 -7.10 13.56 -17.67
CA VAL A 101 -8.12 14.42 -17.05
C VAL A 101 -7.92 14.46 -15.54
N ILE A 102 -8.30 15.57 -14.93
CA ILE A 102 -8.37 15.70 -13.47
C ILE A 102 -9.61 14.91 -13.00
N ASN A 103 -9.36 13.84 -12.25
CA ASN A 103 -10.43 13.06 -11.66
C ASN A 103 -10.89 13.64 -10.32
N GLU A 104 -9.93 14.04 -9.47
CA GLU A 104 -10.23 14.67 -8.18
C GLU A 104 -9.08 15.57 -7.72
N PRO A 105 -9.25 16.89 -7.63
CA PRO A 105 -8.31 17.75 -6.93
C PRO A 105 -8.56 17.64 -5.43
N TYR A 106 -7.50 17.34 -4.64
CA TYR A 106 -7.66 17.23 -3.19
C TYR A 106 -7.90 18.59 -2.54
N GLU A 107 -8.90 18.64 -1.67
CA GLU A 107 -9.25 19.86 -0.92
C GLU A 107 -8.06 20.37 -0.10
N GLY A 108 -7.83 21.69 -0.11
CA GLY A 108 -6.70 22.33 0.56
C GLY A 108 -5.32 22.09 -0.07
N MET A 109 -5.27 21.44 -1.25
CA MET A 109 -4.03 21.20 -1.98
C MET A 109 -3.88 22.16 -3.18
N PRO A 110 -2.64 22.35 -3.71
CA PRO A 110 -2.36 23.34 -4.75
C PRO A 110 -3.29 23.29 -5.97
N ALA A 111 -3.67 22.09 -6.41
CA ALA A 111 -4.59 21.93 -7.53
C ALA A 111 -5.95 22.55 -7.26
N ALA A 112 -6.56 22.26 -6.11
CA ALA A 112 -7.84 22.81 -5.69
C ALA A 112 -7.74 24.32 -5.44
N GLU A 113 -6.67 24.79 -4.77
CA GLU A 113 -6.38 26.22 -4.49
C GLU A 113 -6.24 27.03 -5.80
N ALA A 114 -5.62 26.43 -6.84
CA ALA A 114 -5.51 27.05 -8.16
C ALA A 114 -6.83 27.04 -8.96
N GLY A 115 -7.87 26.37 -8.44
CA GLY A 115 -9.19 26.30 -9.06
C GLY A 115 -9.35 25.22 -10.11
N LEU A 116 -8.49 24.18 -10.11
CA LEU A 116 -8.73 22.97 -10.89
C LEU A 116 -10.00 22.26 -10.40
N ARG A 117 -10.70 21.64 -11.31
CA ARG A 117 -11.97 20.95 -11.04
C ARG A 117 -11.96 19.56 -11.66
N LYS A 118 -12.78 18.68 -11.10
CA LYS A 118 -13.08 17.38 -11.70
C LYS A 118 -13.53 17.55 -13.15
N GLY A 119 -12.98 16.74 -14.05
CA GLY A 119 -13.25 16.77 -15.48
C GLY A 119 -12.37 17.75 -16.29
N ASP A 120 -11.54 18.60 -15.69
CA ASP A 120 -10.61 19.44 -16.41
C ASP A 120 -9.64 18.57 -17.23
N ILE A 121 -9.54 18.83 -18.55
CA ILE A 121 -8.71 18.07 -19.49
C ILE A 121 -7.36 18.76 -19.58
N ILE A 122 -6.28 18.05 -19.29
CA ILE A 122 -4.93 18.58 -19.36
C ILE A 122 -4.51 18.75 -20.84
N LEU A 123 -4.17 19.97 -21.23
CA LEU A 123 -3.70 20.30 -22.58
C LEU A 123 -2.18 20.36 -22.65
N SER A 124 -1.55 21.14 -21.76
CA SER A 124 -0.09 21.27 -21.70
C SER A 124 0.39 21.54 -20.28
N ILE A 125 1.64 21.17 -20.02
CA ILE A 125 2.39 21.46 -18.78
C ILE A 125 3.69 22.15 -19.18
N ASP A 126 3.96 23.32 -18.63
CA ASP A 126 5.15 24.16 -18.95
C ASP A 126 5.37 24.34 -20.46
N GLY A 127 4.26 24.46 -21.24
CA GLY A 127 4.28 24.62 -22.69
C GLY A 127 4.33 23.33 -23.49
N GLU A 128 4.63 22.20 -22.87
CA GLU A 128 4.67 20.88 -23.54
C GLU A 128 3.27 20.30 -23.69
N ASP A 129 2.92 19.85 -24.92
CA ASP A 129 1.61 19.25 -25.22
C ASP A 129 1.49 17.84 -24.64
N MET A 130 0.44 17.61 -23.85
CA MET A 130 0.15 16.33 -23.19
C MET A 130 -0.78 15.42 -24.00
N THR A 131 -0.94 15.65 -25.32
CA THR A 131 -1.75 14.79 -26.18
C THR A 131 -1.12 13.41 -26.33
N LYS A 132 -1.90 12.33 -26.10
CA LYS A 132 -1.47 10.94 -26.17
C LYS A 132 -0.38 10.53 -25.19
N GLN A 133 -0.01 11.39 -24.24
CA GLN A 133 0.93 11.05 -23.17
C GLN A 133 0.27 10.11 -22.16
N THR A 134 1.05 9.19 -21.61
CA THR A 134 0.56 8.24 -20.60
C THR A 134 0.21 8.94 -19.29
N ASN A 135 -0.62 8.30 -18.46
CA ASN A 135 -0.94 8.81 -17.13
C ASN A 135 0.33 9.00 -16.29
N GLN A 136 1.30 8.08 -16.38
CA GLN A 136 2.57 8.17 -15.69
C GLN A 136 3.39 9.39 -16.15
N TYR A 137 3.52 9.59 -17.47
CA TYR A 137 4.25 10.73 -18.03
C TYR A 137 3.70 12.07 -17.53
N VAL A 138 2.37 12.25 -17.57
CA VAL A 138 1.72 13.46 -17.08
C VAL A 138 1.89 13.60 -15.57
N SER A 139 1.79 12.50 -14.81
CA SER A 139 2.03 12.50 -13.37
C SER A 139 3.44 12.98 -13.02
N ASP A 140 4.45 12.52 -13.75
CA ASP A 140 5.85 12.90 -13.53
C ASP A 140 6.08 14.40 -13.76
N HIS A 141 5.39 15.00 -14.75
CA HIS A 141 5.43 16.44 -15.00
C HIS A 141 4.65 17.29 -13.99
N LEU A 142 3.59 16.72 -13.39
CA LEU A 142 2.87 17.37 -12.30
C LEU A 142 3.62 17.32 -10.97
N ARG A 143 4.49 16.33 -10.79
CA ARG A 143 5.40 16.18 -9.66
C ARG A 143 6.64 17.04 -9.84
N GLY A 144 7.45 17.18 -8.80
CA GLY A 144 8.72 17.91 -8.79
C GLY A 144 9.03 18.44 -7.40
N ASP A 145 10.08 19.22 -7.25
CA ASP A 145 10.49 19.74 -5.94
C ASP A 145 9.44 20.70 -5.35
N ALA A 146 9.20 20.56 -4.04
CA ALA A 146 8.31 21.47 -3.32
C ALA A 146 8.82 22.94 -3.43
N GLY A 147 7.90 23.84 -3.70
CA GLY A 147 8.20 25.26 -3.92
C GLY A 147 8.46 25.62 -5.40
N THR A 148 8.65 24.65 -6.29
CA THR A 148 8.72 24.92 -7.73
C THR A 148 7.31 25.17 -8.30
N THR A 149 7.21 25.98 -9.34
CA THR A 149 5.93 26.34 -9.97
C THR A 149 5.89 25.81 -11.39
N LEU A 150 4.76 25.21 -11.77
CA LEU A 150 4.45 24.81 -13.14
C LEU A 150 3.34 25.68 -13.73
N GLU A 151 3.30 25.78 -15.05
CA GLU A 151 2.18 26.34 -15.79
C GLU A 151 1.33 25.20 -16.38
N LEU A 152 0.08 25.07 -15.92
CA LEU A 152 -0.87 24.06 -16.37
C LEU A 152 -1.95 24.69 -17.24
N LYS A 153 -2.10 24.20 -18.47
CA LYS A 153 -3.20 24.59 -19.36
C LYS A 153 -4.22 23.48 -19.46
N VAL A 154 -5.47 23.81 -19.19
CA VAL A 154 -6.57 22.84 -19.22
C VAL A 154 -7.73 23.36 -20.09
N LEU A 155 -8.53 22.41 -20.63
CA LEU A 155 -9.85 22.68 -21.16
C LEU A 155 -10.87 22.26 -20.11
N ARG A 156 -11.74 23.17 -19.70
CA ARG A 156 -12.86 22.90 -18.79
C ARG A 156 -14.13 22.56 -19.57
N PRO A 157 -14.54 21.27 -19.63
CA PRO A 157 -15.71 20.87 -20.44
C PRO A 157 -17.02 21.50 -19.98
N THR A 158 -17.18 21.79 -18.69
CA THR A 158 -18.38 22.42 -18.12
C THR A 158 -18.64 23.84 -18.68
N THR A 159 -17.60 24.54 -19.13
CA THR A 159 -17.70 25.91 -19.67
C THR A 159 -17.18 26.06 -21.10
N GLY A 160 -16.52 25.04 -21.64
CA GLY A 160 -15.80 25.09 -22.93
C GLY A 160 -14.55 25.98 -22.93
N LYS A 161 -14.14 26.54 -21.80
CA LYS A 161 -13.03 27.52 -21.71
C LYS A 161 -11.68 26.79 -21.55
N LYS A 162 -10.67 27.33 -22.25
CA LYS A 162 -9.26 26.99 -21.96
C LYS A 162 -8.77 27.93 -20.86
N LEU A 163 -8.20 27.34 -19.82
CA LEU A 163 -7.68 28.03 -18.64
C LEU A 163 -6.20 27.76 -18.51
N THR A 164 -5.44 28.78 -18.12
CA THR A 164 -4.01 28.66 -17.78
C THR A 164 -3.84 28.99 -16.30
N MET A 165 -3.20 28.12 -15.56
CA MET A 165 -3.00 28.21 -14.12
C MET A 165 -1.54 28.03 -13.78
N LYS A 166 -1.03 28.86 -12.87
CA LYS A 166 0.28 28.64 -12.25
C LYS A 166 0.08 27.96 -10.92
N ILE A 167 0.70 26.79 -10.76
CA ILE A 167 0.52 25.96 -9.57
C ILE A 167 1.88 25.72 -8.93
N THR A 168 2.04 26.15 -7.68
CA THR A 168 3.25 25.90 -6.91
C THR A 168 3.13 24.54 -6.23
N ARG A 169 4.07 23.63 -6.54
CA ARG A 169 4.12 22.31 -5.95
C ARG A 169 4.35 22.39 -4.44
N LYS A 170 3.63 21.61 -3.68
CA LYS A 170 3.81 21.47 -2.23
C LYS A 170 4.10 20.00 -1.89
N ALA A 171 4.72 19.78 -0.75
CA ALA A 171 4.78 18.43 -0.17
C ALA A 171 3.35 18.00 0.18
N ILE A 172 2.90 16.91 -0.43
CA ILE A 172 1.56 16.38 -0.27
C ILE A 172 1.66 15.10 0.53
N GLN A 173 0.86 15.00 1.56
CA GLN A 173 0.70 13.79 2.34
C GLN A 173 -0.70 13.25 2.11
N MET A 174 -0.78 12.00 1.61
CA MET A 174 -2.06 11.32 1.48
C MET A 174 -2.69 11.16 2.86
N PRO A 175 -4.00 11.41 2.99
CA PRO A 175 -4.68 11.26 4.26
C PRO A 175 -4.67 9.79 4.70
N TYR A 176 -3.98 9.49 5.81
CA TYR A 176 -3.91 8.15 6.41
C TYR A 176 -5.04 7.88 7.40
N LEU A 177 -5.76 8.92 7.80
CA LEU A 177 -6.97 8.88 8.62
C LEU A 177 -8.02 9.80 7.95
N PRO A 178 -8.59 9.37 6.80
CA PRO A 178 -9.46 10.23 5.99
C PRO A 178 -10.79 10.54 6.68
N TYR A 179 -11.25 9.68 7.58
CA TYR A 179 -12.51 9.88 8.27
C TYR A 179 -12.52 9.19 9.64
N TYR A 180 -13.09 9.86 10.63
CA TYR A 180 -13.60 9.25 11.84
C TYR A 180 -14.87 9.97 12.31
N GLY A 181 -15.78 9.25 12.96
CA GLY A 181 -17.04 9.83 13.41
C GLY A 181 -17.85 8.88 14.28
N LEU A 182 -18.79 9.47 15.03
CA LEU A 182 -19.77 8.71 15.79
C LEU A 182 -20.92 8.29 14.86
N GLN A 183 -21.17 7.00 14.79
CA GLN A 183 -22.26 6.39 14.03
C GLN A 183 -23.48 6.13 14.94
N PRO A 184 -24.68 5.90 14.37
CA PRO A 184 -25.86 5.51 15.14
C PRO A 184 -25.57 4.32 16.07
N GLY A 185 -26.19 4.31 17.28
CA GLY A 185 -25.94 3.28 18.29
C GLY A 185 -24.68 3.49 19.11
N ASN A 186 -24.16 4.72 19.17
CA ASN A 186 -22.94 5.10 19.91
C ASN A 186 -21.70 4.30 19.47
N ILE A 187 -21.55 4.09 18.17
CA ILE A 187 -20.44 3.37 17.56
C ILE A 187 -19.43 4.39 17.04
N GLY A 188 -18.22 4.42 17.63
CA GLY A 188 -17.09 5.13 17.05
C GLY A 188 -16.59 4.37 15.82
N TYR A 189 -16.37 5.07 14.74
CA TYR A 189 -15.78 4.53 13.51
C TYR A 189 -14.52 5.30 13.17
N ILE A 190 -13.43 4.58 12.86
CA ILE A 190 -12.16 5.15 12.42
C ILE A 190 -11.74 4.44 11.13
N ASN A 191 -11.66 5.18 10.03
CA ASN A 191 -11.07 4.72 8.79
C ASN A 191 -9.56 5.04 8.82
N TYR A 192 -8.72 4.00 8.83
CA TYR A 192 -7.28 4.14 8.97
C TYR A 192 -6.58 3.42 7.82
N THR A 193 -6.09 4.19 6.84
CA THR A 193 -5.68 3.68 5.52
C THR A 193 -4.18 3.40 5.39
N GLN A 194 -3.34 3.91 6.31
CA GLN A 194 -1.90 3.67 6.25
C GLN A 194 -1.22 3.93 7.61
N PHE A 195 -0.22 3.12 7.94
CA PHE A 195 0.65 3.33 9.11
C PHE A 195 1.88 4.14 8.67
N ILE A 196 1.82 5.46 8.74
CA ILE A 196 2.97 6.33 8.54
C ILE A 196 3.57 6.75 9.88
N ASP A 197 4.81 7.21 9.89
CA ASP A 197 5.51 7.61 11.11
C ASP A 197 4.73 8.67 11.90
N GLY A 198 4.40 8.35 13.14
CA GLY A 198 3.65 9.19 14.06
C GLY A 198 2.13 9.21 13.89
N SER A 199 1.58 8.46 12.92
CA SER A 199 0.12 8.41 12.66
C SER A 199 -0.72 7.85 13.81
N SER A 200 -0.13 7.04 14.68
CA SER A 200 -0.76 6.54 15.91
C SER A 200 -1.19 7.66 16.85
N LYS A 201 -0.56 8.84 16.82
CA LYS A 201 -0.96 10.01 17.62
C LYS A 201 -2.31 10.55 17.17
N ASP A 202 -2.54 10.60 15.86
CA ASP A 202 -3.81 11.05 15.30
C ASP A 202 -4.91 10.02 15.51
N PHE A 203 -4.58 8.71 15.38
CA PHE A 203 -5.49 7.64 15.77
C PHE A 203 -5.91 7.77 17.23
N ARG A 204 -4.95 8.00 18.14
CA ARG A 204 -5.22 8.22 19.56
C ARG A 204 -6.13 9.42 19.79
N ARG A 205 -5.89 10.55 19.12
CA ARG A 205 -6.72 11.75 19.17
C ARG A 205 -8.15 11.47 18.74
N ALA A 206 -8.31 10.80 17.57
CA ALA A 206 -9.62 10.41 17.07
C ALA A 206 -10.37 9.48 18.03
N PHE A 207 -9.69 8.49 18.60
CA PHE A 207 -10.27 7.57 19.58
C PHE A 207 -10.74 8.29 20.85
N LEU A 208 -9.94 9.20 21.40
CA LEU A 208 -10.30 9.96 22.59
C LEU A 208 -11.47 10.93 22.33
N ASP A 209 -11.50 11.58 21.17
CA ASP A 209 -12.61 12.44 20.75
C ASP A 209 -13.91 11.64 20.62
N LEU A 210 -13.86 10.46 20.02
CA LEU A 210 -15.02 9.56 19.94
C LEU A 210 -15.52 9.12 21.32
N LYS A 211 -14.61 8.80 22.25
CA LYS A 211 -14.98 8.49 23.65
C LYS A 211 -15.67 9.68 24.31
N GLN A 212 -15.14 10.88 24.13
CA GLN A 212 -15.73 12.10 24.66
C GLN A 212 -17.12 12.38 24.09
N LYS A 213 -17.33 12.07 22.80
CA LYS A 213 -18.63 12.15 22.12
C LYS A 213 -19.60 11.03 22.49
N GLY A 214 -19.23 10.13 23.38
CA GLY A 214 -20.09 9.09 23.93
C GLY A 214 -20.05 7.74 23.18
N ALA A 215 -19.02 7.46 22.40
CA ALA A 215 -18.83 6.15 21.79
C ALA A 215 -18.73 5.06 22.87
N LYS A 216 -19.49 3.99 22.69
CA LYS A 216 -19.51 2.79 23.57
C LYS A 216 -18.95 1.54 22.90
N LYS A 217 -18.75 1.59 21.61
CA LYS A 217 -18.22 0.53 20.73
C LYS A 217 -17.29 1.18 19.73
N LEU A 218 -16.33 0.44 19.17
CA LEU A 218 -15.37 0.94 18.20
C LEU A 218 -15.29 0.04 16.97
N ILE A 219 -15.33 0.62 15.79
CA ILE A 219 -14.95 -0.01 14.54
C ILE A 219 -13.65 0.61 14.08
N ILE A 220 -12.64 -0.24 13.84
CA ILE A 220 -11.37 0.13 13.21
C ILE A 220 -11.39 -0.44 11.80
N ASP A 221 -11.47 0.41 10.80
CA ASP A 221 -11.48 -0.03 9.40
C ASP A 221 -10.05 -0.01 8.84
N LEU A 222 -9.50 -1.22 8.61
CA LEU A 222 -8.20 -1.47 8.01
C LEU A 222 -8.33 -2.06 6.60
N ARG A 223 -9.51 -2.02 5.99
CA ARG A 223 -9.68 -2.48 4.62
C ARG A 223 -8.82 -1.66 3.68
N SER A 224 -8.13 -2.34 2.77
CA SER A 224 -7.19 -1.75 1.80
C SER A 224 -6.00 -1.01 2.43
N ASN A 225 -5.72 -1.22 3.71
CA ASN A 225 -4.55 -0.69 4.39
C ASN A 225 -3.36 -1.65 4.22
N GLY A 226 -2.41 -1.31 3.36
CA GLY A 226 -1.20 -2.11 3.09
C GLY A 226 -0.18 -2.16 4.23
N GLY A 227 -0.45 -1.55 5.39
CA GLY A 227 0.43 -1.51 6.54
C GLY A 227 1.31 -0.26 6.59
N GLY A 228 2.57 -0.45 6.94
CA GLY A 228 3.56 0.63 7.08
C GLY A 228 4.41 0.48 8.34
N ASN A 229 4.54 1.54 9.13
CA ASN A 229 5.40 1.61 10.31
C ASN A 229 4.90 0.67 11.42
N VAL A 230 5.75 -0.29 11.81
CA VAL A 230 5.45 -1.27 12.88
C VAL A 230 5.30 -0.59 14.25
N GLN A 231 6.08 0.48 14.51
CA GLN A 231 6.02 1.18 15.80
C GLN A 231 4.66 1.86 16.03
N ASP A 232 4.02 2.35 14.94
CA ASP A 232 2.67 2.90 15.04
C ASP A 232 1.62 1.81 15.32
N ALA A 233 1.76 0.61 14.74
CA ALA A 233 0.92 -0.54 15.10
C ALA A 233 1.06 -0.92 16.58
N ILE A 234 2.30 -1.01 17.09
CA ILE A 234 2.58 -1.26 18.51
C ILE A 234 1.94 -0.17 19.39
N SER A 235 2.05 1.10 18.99
CA SER A 235 1.49 2.23 19.71
C SER A 235 -0.04 2.19 19.77
N ILE A 236 -0.71 1.75 18.70
CA ILE A 236 -2.17 1.55 18.67
C ILE A 236 -2.56 0.37 19.58
N LEU A 237 -1.84 -0.75 19.52
CA LEU A 237 -2.10 -1.91 20.38
C LEU A 237 -1.93 -1.60 21.87
N ASN A 238 -0.98 -0.73 22.23
CA ASN A 238 -0.81 -0.23 23.60
C ASN A 238 -2.05 0.51 24.14
N MET A 239 -2.94 1.00 23.30
CA MET A 239 -4.17 1.68 23.75
C MET A 239 -5.23 0.69 24.27
N PHE A 240 -5.17 -0.57 23.82
CA PHE A 240 -6.24 -1.55 24.02
C PHE A 240 -5.85 -2.81 24.80
N LEU A 241 -4.55 -3.06 24.97
CA LEU A 241 -4.03 -4.28 25.58
C LEU A 241 -3.29 -3.96 26.89
N PRO A 242 -3.42 -4.82 27.92
CA PRO A 242 -2.72 -4.63 29.19
C PRO A 242 -1.21 -4.55 29.01
N LYS A 243 -0.54 -3.79 29.86
CA LYS A 243 0.92 -3.67 29.89
C LYS A 243 1.62 -5.02 30.08
N GLY A 244 2.79 -5.19 29.43
CA GLY A 244 3.62 -6.38 29.53
C GLY A 244 3.22 -7.53 28.58
N LYS A 245 2.28 -7.33 27.66
CA LYS A 245 1.88 -8.34 26.69
C LYS A 245 2.82 -8.32 25.46
N THR A 246 3.40 -9.47 25.10
CA THR A 246 4.17 -9.61 23.86
C THR A 246 3.24 -9.49 22.66
N LEU A 247 3.52 -8.53 21.79
CA LEU A 247 2.70 -8.20 20.62
C LEU A 247 3.25 -8.80 19.33
N LEU A 248 4.56 -8.88 19.25
CA LEU A 248 5.26 -9.22 18.01
C LEU A 248 6.65 -9.76 18.35
N THR A 249 7.05 -10.84 17.69
CA THR A 249 8.43 -11.35 17.70
C THR A 249 8.95 -11.40 16.27
N MET A 250 10.09 -10.79 16.02
CA MET A 250 10.80 -10.87 14.74
C MET A 250 11.93 -11.87 14.85
N LYS A 251 12.09 -12.76 13.85
CA LYS A 251 13.16 -13.74 13.76
C LYS A 251 13.81 -13.67 12.39
N GLY A 252 15.12 -13.46 12.36
CA GLY A 252 15.93 -13.37 11.15
C GLY A 252 17.22 -14.18 11.25
N LYS A 253 17.99 -14.18 10.17
CA LYS A 253 19.26 -14.90 10.07
C LYS A 253 20.34 -14.33 11.01
N ILE A 254 20.36 -13.01 11.16
CA ILE A 254 21.34 -12.31 12.03
C ILE A 254 20.70 -11.95 13.38
N LYS A 255 21.50 -11.95 14.45
CA LYS A 255 20.98 -11.67 15.81
C LYS A 255 20.29 -10.32 15.94
N SER A 256 20.78 -9.28 15.26
CA SER A 256 20.19 -7.94 15.29
C SER A 256 18.79 -7.85 14.65
N ALA A 257 18.43 -8.82 13.81
CA ALA A 257 17.08 -8.92 13.24
C ALA A 257 16.07 -9.58 14.20
N ASN A 258 16.54 -10.17 15.31
CA ASN A 258 15.68 -10.80 16.31
C ASN A 258 15.26 -9.75 17.33
N GLN A 259 13.98 -9.40 17.33
CA GLN A 259 13.40 -8.38 18.21
C GLN A 259 12.06 -8.87 18.75
N THR A 260 11.74 -8.42 19.97
CA THR A 260 10.44 -8.68 20.58
C THR A 260 9.84 -7.35 21.03
N PHE A 261 8.61 -7.12 20.64
CA PHE A 261 7.85 -5.93 21.01
C PHE A 261 6.72 -6.32 21.96
N ALA A 262 6.60 -5.55 23.02
CA ALA A 262 5.56 -5.74 24.03
C ALA A 262 4.87 -4.41 24.35
N THR A 263 3.67 -4.49 24.95
CA THR A 263 3.00 -3.31 25.51
C THR A 263 3.82 -2.74 26.68
N THR A 264 4.04 -1.44 26.68
CA THR A 264 4.94 -0.77 27.64
C THR A 264 4.24 0.22 28.56
N VAL A 265 3.01 0.62 28.21
CA VAL A 265 2.21 1.61 28.93
C VAL A 265 0.87 1.02 29.35
N GLU A 266 0.21 1.68 30.32
CA GLU A 266 -1.15 1.33 30.69
C GLU A 266 -2.11 1.67 29.55
N PRO A 267 -3.06 0.77 29.24
CA PRO A 267 -4.01 0.96 28.15
C PRO A 267 -5.00 2.10 28.42
N ILE A 268 -5.51 2.68 27.34
CA ILE A 268 -6.58 3.68 27.44
C ILE A 268 -7.92 3.00 27.71
N ASP A 269 -8.14 1.84 27.11
CA ASP A 269 -9.41 1.12 27.26
C ASP A 269 -9.23 -0.38 26.96
N THR A 270 -9.53 -1.22 27.92
CA THR A 270 -9.47 -2.68 27.78
C THR A 270 -10.84 -3.34 27.64
N VAL A 271 -11.95 -2.58 27.76
CA VAL A 271 -13.30 -3.12 27.89
C VAL A 271 -14.23 -2.75 26.73
N MET A 272 -14.02 -1.61 26.07
CA MET A 272 -14.86 -1.18 24.95
C MET A 272 -14.87 -2.28 23.86
N PRO A 273 -16.05 -2.77 23.41
CA PRO A 273 -16.12 -3.71 22.29
C PRO A 273 -15.50 -3.15 21.02
N ILE A 274 -14.63 -3.93 20.36
CA ILE A 274 -13.92 -3.53 19.14
C ILE A 274 -14.22 -4.53 18.02
N VAL A 275 -14.53 -4.00 16.84
CA VAL A 275 -14.52 -4.74 15.57
C VAL A 275 -13.41 -4.18 14.69
N VAL A 276 -12.60 -5.05 14.11
CA VAL A 276 -11.60 -4.67 13.11
C VAL A 276 -12.06 -5.18 11.75
N MET A 277 -12.30 -4.27 10.82
CA MET A 277 -12.68 -4.60 9.45
C MET A 277 -11.44 -4.79 8.58
N VAL A 278 -11.39 -5.89 7.84
CA VAL A 278 -10.24 -6.28 7.00
C VAL A 278 -10.68 -6.81 5.64
N ASN A 279 -9.78 -6.77 4.66
CA ASN A 279 -9.96 -7.39 3.35
C ASN A 279 -8.64 -7.95 2.79
N GLY A 280 -8.66 -8.52 1.58
CA GLY A 280 -7.50 -9.10 0.93
C GLY A 280 -6.33 -8.13 0.65
N GLN A 281 -6.54 -6.84 0.78
CA GLN A 281 -5.50 -5.80 0.65
C GLN A 281 -4.97 -5.31 2.01
N THR A 282 -5.56 -5.76 3.12
CA THR A 282 -5.06 -5.51 4.48
C THR A 282 -3.76 -6.27 4.68
N ALA A 283 -2.62 -5.58 4.91
CA ALA A 283 -1.30 -6.22 4.93
C ALA A 283 -0.38 -5.70 6.04
N SER A 284 0.64 -6.51 6.42
CA SER A 284 1.80 -6.08 7.25
C SER A 284 1.39 -5.51 8.62
N ALA A 285 1.67 -4.22 8.92
CA ALA A 285 1.31 -3.56 10.18
C ALA A 285 -0.18 -3.64 10.50
N SER A 286 -1.05 -3.65 9.48
CA SER A 286 -2.50 -3.87 9.64
C SER A 286 -2.81 -5.29 10.10
N GLU A 287 -2.04 -6.27 9.61
CA GLU A 287 -2.18 -7.67 10.03
C GLU A 287 -1.60 -7.90 11.44
N ILE A 288 -0.53 -7.19 11.80
CA ILE A 288 -0.03 -7.17 13.18
C ILE A 288 -1.11 -6.62 14.12
N THR A 289 -1.76 -5.52 13.73
CA THR A 289 -2.80 -4.89 14.56
C THR A 289 -4.03 -5.77 14.68
N SER A 290 -4.60 -6.23 13.58
CA SER A 290 -5.81 -7.08 13.59
C SER A 290 -5.54 -8.44 14.21
N GLY A 291 -4.40 -9.07 13.88
CA GLY A 291 -4.03 -10.38 14.40
C GLY A 291 -3.70 -10.37 15.89
N ALA A 292 -3.01 -9.34 16.41
CA ALA A 292 -2.75 -9.23 17.83
C ALA A 292 -4.05 -9.00 18.64
N LEU A 293 -4.95 -8.16 18.14
CA LEU A 293 -6.26 -7.96 18.79
C LEU A 293 -7.12 -9.23 18.75
N GLN A 294 -7.04 -10.02 17.68
CA GLN A 294 -7.68 -11.33 17.57
C GLN A 294 -7.06 -12.34 18.54
N ASP A 295 -5.72 -12.44 18.58
CA ASP A 295 -5.01 -13.42 19.41
C ASP A 295 -5.19 -13.17 20.91
N PHE A 296 -5.41 -11.93 21.32
CA PHE A 296 -5.76 -11.58 22.69
C PHE A 296 -7.27 -11.57 22.96
N ASP A 297 -8.12 -12.01 22.04
CA ASP A 297 -9.57 -11.97 22.15
C ASP A 297 -10.12 -10.58 22.50
N ARG A 298 -9.37 -9.54 22.09
CA ARG A 298 -9.69 -8.14 22.39
C ARG A 298 -10.64 -7.52 21.37
N ALA A 299 -10.64 -8.03 20.13
CA ALA A 299 -11.51 -7.59 19.08
C ALA A 299 -12.05 -8.77 18.27
N VAL A 300 -13.18 -8.55 17.59
CA VAL A 300 -13.70 -9.41 16.53
C VAL A 300 -13.15 -8.90 15.21
N VAL A 301 -12.50 -9.77 14.44
CA VAL A 301 -12.04 -9.45 13.08
C VAL A 301 -13.13 -9.84 12.08
N LEU A 302 -13.54 -8.89 11.25
CA LEU A 302 -14.67 -9.04 10.30
C LEU A 302 -14.23 -8.69 8.88
N GLY A 303 -14.66 -9.47 7.91
CA GLY A 303 -14.43 -9.24 6.47
C GLY A 303 -13.89 -10.44 5.72
N THR A 304 -12.95 -10.27 4.83
CA THR A 304 -12.29 -11.36 4.09
C THR A 304 -10.86 -11.57 4.61
N ARG A 305 -10.27 -12.73 4.29
CA ARG A 305 -8.89 -13.07 4.65
C ARG A 305 -7.92 -11.98 4.19
N THR A 306 -6.97 -11.61 5.05
CA THR A 306 -5.97 -10.59 4.75
C THR A 306 -4.87 -11.09 3.81
N TYR A 307 -3.98 -10.18 3.39
CA TYR A 307 -2.97 -10.41 2.36
C TYR A 307 -1.94 -11.49 2.71
N GLY A 308 -1.51 -11.59 3.96
CA GLY A 308 -0.49 -12.56 4.39
C GLY A 308 0.96 -12.08 4.20
N LYS A 309 1.25 -10.82 4.50
CA LYS A 309 2.61 -10.27 4.51
C LYS A 309 3.23 -10.35 5.90
N GLY A 310 3.96 -11.43 6.17
CA GLY A 310 4.68 -11.68 7.43
C GLY A 310 6.20 -11.48 7.34
N LEU A 311 6.71 -10.83 6.28
CA LEU A 311 8.11 -10.52 6.07
C LEU A 311 8.42 -9.08 6.49
N VAL A 312 9.56 -8.90 7.16
CA VAL A 312 10.06 -7.60 7.63
C VAL A 312 11.19 -7.14 6.73
N GLN A 313 11.09 -5.93 6.21
CA GLN A 313 12.16 -5.30 5.44
C GLN A 313 12.90 -4.27 6.29
N VAL A 314 14.24 -4.29 6.19
CA VAL A 314 15.07 -3.14 6.52
C VAL A 314 15.04 -2.21 5.30
N PRO A 315 14.49 -1.00 5.44
CA PRO A 315 14.23 -0.18 4.28
C PRO A 315 15.48 0.49 3.69
N ASN A 316 16.54 0.61 4.47
CA ASN A 316 17.71 1.40 4.11
C ASN A 316 19.03 0.66 4.39
N VAL A 317 19.37 -0.29 3.51
CA VAL A 317 20.73 -0.84 3.46
C VAL A 317 21.49 0.01 2.44
N PRO A 318 22.53 0.77 2.88
CA PRO A 318 23.27 1.66 1.99
C PRO A 318 24.12 0.85 1.00
N LEU A 319 24.13 1.28 -0.24
CA LEU A 319 24.97 0.73 -1.31
C LEU A 319 25.89 1.83 -1.86
N PRO A 320 26.97 1.46 -2.60
CA PRO A 320 27.77 2.43 -3.34
C PRO A 320 26.93 3.32 -4.26
N TYR A 321 27.46 4.48 -4.62
CA TYR A 321 26.83 5.44 -5.52
C TYR A 321 25.41 5.83 -5.09
N ASN A 322 25.23 6.13 -3.79
CA ASN A 322 23.94 6.53 -3.20
C ASN A 322 22.78 5.52 -3.37
N GLY A 323 23.04 4.33 -3.92
CA GLY A 323 22.04 3.28 -4.04
C GLY A 323 21.47 2.87 -2.68
N LYS A 324 20.23 2.39 -2.67
CA LYS A 324 19.55 1.87 -1.47
C LYS A 324 18.98 0.48 -1.78
N LEU A 325 19.07 -0.40 -0.79
CA LEU A 325 18.41 -1.70 -0.84
C LEU A 325 17.42 -1.80 0.30
N LYS A 326 16.17 -2.01 -0.06
CA LYS A 326 15.13 -2.46 0.87
C LYS A 326 15.20 -3.98 0.92
N LEU A 327 15.65 -4.53 2.04
CA LEU A 327 16.00 -5.94 2.15
C LEU A 327 15.12 -6.66 3.17
N THR A 328 14.54 -7.79 2.79
CA THR A 328 13.86 -8.69 3.72
C THR A 328 14.88 -9.37 4.62
N THR A 329 14.78 -9.14 5.93
CA THR A 329 15.76 -9.62 6.93
C THR A 329 15.15 -10.50 8.00
N ALA A 330 13.83 -10.52 8.18
CA ALA A 330 13.17 -11.30 9.22
C ALA A 330 11.74 -11.72 8.81
N LYS A 331 11.22 -12.72 9.52
CA LYS A 331 9.79 -13.03 9.61
C LYS A 331 9.25 -12.54 10.94
N TYR A 332 7.96 -12.17 10.98
CA TYR A 332 7.34 -11.84 12.26
C TYR A 332 6.26 -12.84 12.66
N TYR A 333 6.11 -12.94 13.98
CA TYR A 333 5.19 -13.86 14.64
C TYR A 333 4.33 -13.03 15.60
N ILE A 334 3.03 -13.16 15.49
CA ILE A 334 2.04 -12.45 16.32
C ILE A 334 1.81 -13.20 17.65
N PRO A 335 1.02 -12.70 18.61
CA PRO A 335 1.00 -13.21 19.99
C PRO A 335 0.75 -14.70 20.17
N SER A 336 -0.06 -15.32 19.35
CA SER A 336 -0.27 -16.78 19.37
C SER A 336 0.96 -17.60 18.96
N GLY A 337 1.99 -16.97 18.43
CA GLY A 337 3.20 -17.61 17.89
C GLY A 337 3.10 -17.98 16.41
N ARG A 338 1.98 -17.71 15.75
CA ARG A 338 1.81 -17.98 14.32
C ARG A 338 2.51 -16.96 13.44
N CYS A 339 3.09 -17.45 12.33
CA CYS A 339 3.59 -16.63 11.24
C CYS A 339 2.49 -16.50 10.18
N ILE A 340 2.07 -15.27 9.89
CA ILE A 340 0.98 -15.03 8.94
C ILE A 340 1.44 -15.00 7.48
N GLN A 341 2.76 -15.13 7.21
CA GLN A 341 3.30 -15.11 5.86
C GLN A 341 2.67 -16.20 5.00
N ALA A 342 2.15 -15.84 3.84
CA ALA A 342 1.69 -16.79 2.85
C ALA A 342 2.83 -17.71 2.38
N ILE A 343 2.57 -19.02 2.23
CA ILE A 343 3.60 -20.03 2.00
C ILE A 343 4.25 -19.86 0.62
N ASN A 344 3.48 -19.51 -0.41
CA ASN A 344 3.93 -19.47 -1.81
C ASN A 344 4.16 -18.07 -2.39
N TYR A 345 4.62 -17.10 -1.59
CA TYR A 345 4.86 -15.74 -2.07
C TYR A 345 5.89 -15.64 -3.23
N LYS A 346 6.80 -16.63 -3.36
CA LYS A 346 7.80 -16.67 -4.45
C LYS A 346 7.21 -16.89 -5.85
N HIS A 347 6.03 -17.48 -5.93
CA HIS A 347 5.40 -17.83 -7.21
C HIS A 347 4.22 -16.93 -7.56
N SER A 348 3.86 -16.00 -6.70
CA SER A 348 2.78 -15.06 -6.97
C SER A 348 3.25 -13.95 -7.91
N LYS A 349 3.00 -14.10 -9.19
CA LYS A 349 3.14 -13.00 -10.17
C LYS A 349 2.20 -11.87 -9.75
N GLY A 350 2.78 -10.74 -9.26
CA GLY A 350 2.02 -9.58 -8.84
C GLY A 350 1.61 -9.54 -7.36
N GLY A 351 2.18 -10.41 -6.49
CA GLY A 351 1.99 -10.31 -5.03
C GLY A 351 0.65 -10.85 -4.52
N TYR A 352 -0.15 -11.50 -5.34
CA TYR A 352 -1.35 -12.20 -4.90
C TYR A 352 -0.97 -13.52 -4.23
N THR A 353 -1.44 -13.72 -3.02
CA THR A 353 -1.27 -14.97 -2.30
C THR A 353 -2.32 -15.96 -2.78
N GLU A 354 -1.87 -17.11 -3.32
CA GLU A 354 -2.80 -18.23 -3.53
C GLU A 354 -3.40 -18.67 -2.19
N HIS A 355 -4.66 -19.06 -2.21
CA HIS A 355 -5.31 -19.62 -1.04
C HIS A 355 -4.58 -20.88 -0.59
N VAL A 356 -3.98 -20.84 0.59
CA VAL A 356 -3.32 -22.00 1.19
C VAL A 356 -4.39 -22.90 1.79
N PRO A 357 -4.51 -24.16 1.35
CA PRO A 357 -5.44 -25.11 1.96
C PRO A 357 -5.17 -25.28 3.46
N ASP A 358 -6.21 -25.35 4.27
CA ASP A 358 -6.10 -25.54 5.73
C ASP A 358 -5.24 -26.76 6.12
N SER A 359 -5.17 -27.78 5.24
CA SER A 359 -4.29 -28.95 5.41
C SER A 359 -2.78 -28.65 5.41
N LEU A 360 -2.36 -27.51 4.86
CA LEU A 360 -0.98 -27.06 4.81
C LEU A 360 -0.65 -26.01 5.88
N THR A 361 -1.61 -25.69 6.76
CA THR A 361 -1.45 -24.71 7.83
C THR A 361 -1.37 -25.38 9.20
N HIS A 362 -0.77 -24.70 10.18
CA HIS A 362 -0.70 -25.18 11.56
C HIS A 362 -1.77 -24.49 12.41
N ILE A 363 -2.26 -25.21 13.41
CA ILE A 363 -3.23 -24.71 14.38
C ILE A 363 -2.50 -24.03 15.53
N PHE A 364 -2.98 -22.86 15.90
CA PHE A 364 -2.60 -22.08 17.08
C PHE A 364 -3.85 -21.72 17.86
N HIS A 365 -3.69 -21.12 19.04
CA HIS A 365 -4.83 -20.76 19.88
C HIS A 365 -4.69 -19.30 20.35
N THR A 366 -5.81 -18.60 20.41
CA THR A 366 -5.93 -17.29 21.03
C THR A 366 -5.79 -17.42 22.56
N ALA A 367 -5.74 -16.28 23.26
CA ALA A 367 -5.67 -16.25 24.72
C ALA A 367 -6.86 -16.96 25.41
N ALA A 368 -8.05 -16.95 24.79
CA ALA A 368 -9.24 -17.67 25.26
C ALA A 368 -9.37 -19.09 24.70
N GLY A 369 -8.37 -19.59 23.94
CA GLY A 369 -8.37 -20.95 23.42
C GLY A 369 -9.11 -21.15 22.10
N ARG A 370 -9.50 -20.08 21.38
CA ARG A 370 -10.08 -20.20 20.04
C ARG A 370 -9.02 -20.64 19.03
N GLU A 371 -9.39 -21.52 18.11
CA GLU A 371 -8.49 -21.96 17.04
C GLU A 371 -8.23 -20.84 16.03
N VAL A 372 -6.95 -20.61 15.71
CA VAL A 372 -6.47 -19.74 14.65
C VAL A 372 -5.35 -20.45 13.89
N ARG A 373 -5.07 -20.03 12.64
CA ARG A 373 -4.11 -20.71 11.76
C ARG A 373 -3.06 -19.75 11.22
N ASP A 374 -1.91 -20.31 10.83
CA ASP A 374 -0.83 -19.61 10.13
C ASP A 374 -0.96 -19.69 8.60
N GLY A 375 0.05 -19.28 7.87
CA GLY A 375 0.30 -19.60 6.45
C GLY A 375 -0.56 -18.90 5.43
N GLY A 376 -1.28 -17.83 5.77
CA GLY A 376 -2.10 -17.14 4.76
C GLY A 376 -2.84 -15.91 5.27
N GLY A 377 -2.16 -15.04 5.98
CA GLY A 377 -2.77 -13.83 6.55
C GLY A 377 -3.67 -14.13 7.75
N ILE A 378 -4.46 -13.13 8.12
CA ILE A 378 -5.44 -13.23 9.21
C ILE A 378 -6.78 -13.71 8.64
N LYS A 379 -7.24 -14.86 9.09
CA LYS A 379 -8.60 -15.31 8.81
C LYS A 379 -9.56 -14.59 9.73
N PRO A 380 -10.58 -13.88 9.21
CA PRO A 380 -11.57 -13.21 10.03
C PRO A 380 -12.34 -14.17 10.94
N ASP A 381 -12.78 -13.70 12.10
CA ASP A 381 -13.70 -14.42 12.99
C ASP A 381 -15.10 -14.48 12.38
N VAL A 382 -15.48 -13.40 11.68
CA VAL A 382 -16.74 -13.31 10.93
C VAL A 382 -16.39 -13.00 9.47
N VAL A 383 -16.63 -14.00 8.60
CA VAL A 383 -16.40 -13.84 7.16
C VAL A 383 -17.58 -13.09 6.56
N VAL A 384 -17.26 -12.02 5.85
CA VAL A 384 -18.22 -11.25 5.02
C VAL A 384 -17.61 -11.21 3.63
N GLU A 385 -18.15 -12.01 2.74
CA GLU A 385 -17.72 -12.01 1.34
C GLU A 385 -18.06 -10.67 0.69
N ALA A 386 -17.22 -10.23 -0.24
CA ALA A 386 -17.54 -9.08 -1.06
C ALA A 386 -18.75 -9.42 -1.94
N ASP A 387 -19.70 -8.51 -2.06
CA ASP A 387 -20.79 -8.67 -3.01
C ASP A 387 -20.19 -8.83 -4.42
N SER A 388 -20.75 -9.77 -5.18
CA SER A 388 -20.43 -9.87 -6.60
C SER A 388 -20.98 -8.62 -7.30
N LEU A 389 -20.08 -7.77 -7.77
CA LEU A 389 -20.51 -6.61 -8.55
C LEU A 389 -21.13 -7.07 -9.87
N PRO A 390 -22.33 -6.58 -10.22
CA PRO A 390 -22.89 -6.86 -11.53
C PRO A 390 -22.00 -6.26 -12.64
N ASN A 391 -22.05 -6.84 -13.83
CA ASN A 391 -21.24 -6.40 -14.98
C ASN A 391 -21.30 -4.89 -15.23
N ILE A 392 -22.45 -4.28 -15.01
CA ILE A 392 -22.61 -2.83 -15.16
C ILE A 392 -21.76 -2.04 -14.13
N ALA A 393 -21.67 -2.49 -12.88
CA ALA A 393 -20.85 -1.83 -11.87
C ALA A 393 -19.38 -1.90 -12.25
N LEU A 394 -18.90 -3.09 -12.67
CA LEU A 394 -17.54 -3.27 -13.17
C LEU A 394 -17.26 -2.41 -14.40
N TYR A 395 -18.25 -2.23 -15.28
CA TYR A 395 -18.14 -1.36 -16.45
C TYR A 395 -18.02 0.11 -16.07
N LEU A 396 -18.82 0.56 -15.11
CA LEU A 396 -18.82 1.95 -14.64
C LEU A 396 -17.55 2.31 -13.86
N GLU A 397 -16.96 1.36 -13.12
CA GLU A 397 -15.72 1.56 -12.38
C GLU A 397 -14.48 1.69 -13.29
N ARG A 398 -14.55 1.25 -14.55
CA ARG A 398 -13.45 1.39 -15.51
C ARG A 398 -13.34 2.83 -16.03
N VAL A 399 -12.90 3.72 -15.17
CA VAL A 399 -12.70 5.15 -15.49
C VAL A 399 -11.73 5.34 -16.66
N ASP A 400 -10.70 4.50 -16.74
CA ASP A 400 -9.66 4.55 -17.76
C ASP A 400 -10.16 4.18 -19.18
N THR A 401 -11.11 3.27 -19.31
CA THR A 401 -11.58 2.77 -20.60
C THR A 401 -12.88 3.38 -21.08
N THR A 402 -13.90 3.47 -20.21
CA THR A 402 -15.25 3.93 -20.59
C THR A 402 -15.49 5.39 -20.26
N SER A 403 -14.94 5.87 -19.16
CA SER A 403 -15.16 7.23 -18.63
C SER A 403 -16.65 7.63 -18.49
N VAL A 404 -17.55 6.64 -18.34
CA VAL A 404 -19.00 6.88 -18.33
C VAL A 404 -19.40 7.77 -17.17
N LEU A 405 -18.95 7.42 -15.95
CA LEU A 405 -19.24 8.20 -14.76
C LEU A 405 -18.68 9.61 -14.85
N LEU A 406 -17.42 9.76 -15.29
CA LEU A 406 -16.79 11.06 -15.46
C LEU A 406 -17.57 11.95 -16.47
N ASN A 407 -18.01 11.37 -17.59
CA ASN A 407 -18.77 12.11 -18.59
C ASN A 407 -20.15 12.53 -18.06
N TYR A 408 -20.81 11.63 -17.33
CA TYR A 408 -22.05 11.94 -16.64
C TYR A 408 -21.86 13.07 -15.62
N GLU A 409 -20.86 12.97 -14.74
CA GLU A 409 -20.57 13.96 -13.71
C GLU A 409 -20.28 15.35 -14.31
N VAL A 410 -19.51 15.40 -15.41
CA VAL A 410 -19.23 16.65 -16.13
C VAL A 410 -20.53 17.26 -16.69
N GLU A 411 -21.45 16.46 -17.23
CA GLU A 411 -22.73 16.95 -17.73
C GLU A 411 -23.66 17.37 -16.58
N TYR A 412 -23.68 16.58 -15.51
CA TYR A 412 -24.41 16.93 -14.28
C TYR A 412 -23.97 18.29 -13.74
N LEU A 413 -22.66 18.53 -13.60
CA LEU A 413 -22.08 19.76 -13.09
C LEU A 413 -22.31 20.98 -14.00
N LYS A 414 -22.60 20.82 -15.30
CA LYS A 414 -23.01 21.92 -16.17
C LYS A 414 -24.34 22.51 -15.71
N ASN A 415 -25.25 21.64 -15.29
CA ASN A 415 -26.61 22.02 -14.88
C ASN A 415 -26.69 22.29 -13.37
N HIS A 416 -25.76 21.74 -12.58
CA HIS A 416 -25.72 21.87 -11.13
C HIS A 416 -24.31 22.37 -10.69
N PRO A 417 -24.04 23.70 -10.81
CA PRO A 417 -22.72 24.26 -10.49
C PRO A 417 -22.28 24.04 -9.03
N THR A 418 -23.24 23.81 -8.14
CA THR A 418 -23.02 23.44 -6.73
C THR A 418 -23.73 22.14 -6.45
N VAL A 419 -23.07 21.25 -5.73
CA VAL A 419 -23.63 19.97 -5.30
C VAL A 419 -23.90 20.04 -3.80
N ALA A 420 -25.00 19.50 -3.35
CA ALA A 420 -25.35 19.40 -1.93
C ALA A 420 -24.33 18.53 -1.19
N LYS A 421 -24.26 18.67 0.13
CA LYS A 421 -23.47 17.77 0.97
C LYS A 421 -23.96 16.32 0.82
N PRO A 422 -23.11 15.31 1.01
CA PRO A 422 -23.52 13.90 0.86
C PRO A 422 -24.75 13.51 1.68
N SER A 423 -24.95 14.14 2.85
CA SER A 423 -26.12 13.91 3.71
C SER A 423 -27.42 14.57 3.21
N GLU A 424 -27.30 15.46 2.25
CA GLU A 424 -28.42 16.28 1.70
C GLU A 424 -28.63 16.02 0.19
N PHE A 425 -27.71 15.22 -0.40
CA PHE A 425 -27.75 14.91 -1.83
C PHE A 425 -28.81 13.87 -2.11
N GLU A 426 -29.73 14.18 -3.01
CA GLU A 426 -30.75 13.27 -3.54
C GLU A 426 -30.46 12.98 -5.01
N PHE A 427 -30.40 11.70 -5.37
CA PHE A 427 -30.30 11.26 -6.75
C PHE A 427 -31.71 11.09 -7.33
N THR A 428 -32.12 11.99 -8.23
CA THR A 428 -33.46 12.02 -8.75
C THR A 428 -33.68 11.05 -9.93
N ASP A 429 -34.94 10.79 -10.29
CA ASP A 429 -35.28 10.00 -11.49
C ASP A 429 -34.73 10.63 -12.78
N ALA A 430 -34.63 11.95 -12.83
CA ALA A 430 -34.03 12.67 -13.95
C ALA A 430 -32.51 12.43 -14.02
N ASP A 431 -31.82 12.43 -12.89
CA ASP A 431 -30.41 12.14 -12.81
C ASP A 431 -30.14 10.69 -13.23
N TYR A 432 -30.98 9.76 -12.78
CA TYR A 432 -30.89 8.37 -13.18
C TYR A 432 -31.10 8.18 -14.68
N ALA A 433 -32.09 8.88 -15.28
CA ALA A 433 -32.34 8.84 -16.71
C ALA A 433 -31.12 9.38 -17.52
N LEU A 434 -30.49 10.44 -17.03
CA LEU A 434 -29.29 11.00 -17.64
C LEU A 434 -28.10 10.00 -17.54
N LEU A 435 -27.87 9.39 -16.38
CA LEU A 435 -26.82 8.36 -16.21
C LEU A 435 -27.09 7.19 -17.15
N LYS A 436 -28.32 6.68 -17.21
CA LYS A 436 -28.70 5.58 -18.11
C LYS A 436 -28.43 5.92 -19.57
N LYS A 437 -28.69 7.14 -20.00
CA LYS A 437 -28.38 7.63 -21.35
C LYS A 437 -26.87 7.52 -21.63
N HIS A 438 -26.02 8.02 -20.72
CA HIS A 438 -24.55 7.90 -20.85
C HIS A 438 -24.07 6.46 -20.92
N ILE A 439 -24.66 5.56 -20.14
CA ILE A 439 -24.34 4.13 -20.18
C ILE A 439 -24.64 3.54 -21.55
N ILE A 440 -25.84 3.79 -22.10
CA ILE A 440 -26.27 3.28 -23.41
C ILE A 440 -25.38 3.85 -24.52
N GLU A 441 -25.14 5.16 -24.50
CA GLU A 441 -24.29 5.86 -25.50
C GLU A 441 -22.83 5.41 -25.46
N SER A 442 -22.36 4.85 -24.35
CA SER A 442 -21.02 4.30 -24.22
C SER A 442 -20.87 2.93 -24.87
N GLY A 443 -21.96 2.29 -25.31
CA GLY A 443 -21.97 0.98 -25.95
C GLY A 443 -22.16 -0.20 -24.99
N PHE A 444 -22.58 0.04 -23.76
CA PHE A 444 -22.93 -1.03 -22.82
C PHE A 444 -24.20 -1.75 -23.29
N THR A 445 -24.14 -3.07 -23.36
CA THR A 445 -25.28 -3.96 -23.67
C THR A 445 -25.66 -4.75 -22.43
N TYR A 446 -26.97 -4.91 -22.22
CA TYR A 446 -27.54 -5.65 -21.09
C TYR A 446 -27.82 -7.11 -21.52
N ASP A 447 -26.80 -7.86 -21.86
CA ASP A 447 -26.92 -9.30 -22.17
C ASP A 447 -26.57 -10.16 -20.96
#